data_c5453e86d735eb8f3efe5f762edbc69a
#
_entry.id   c5453e86d735eb8f3efe5f762edbc69a
#
_cell.length_a   1.000
_cell.length_b   1.000
_cell.length_c   1.000
_cell.angle_alpha   90.00
_cell.angle_beta   90.00
_cell.angle_gamma   90.00
#
_symmetry.space_group_name_H-M   'P 1'
#
loop_
_entity.id
_entity.type
_entity.pdbx_description
1 polymer ?
#
loop_
_entity_poly.entity_id
_entity_poly.type
_entity_poly.pdbx_seq_one_letter_code
_entity_poly.pdbx_strand_id
1 'polypeptide(L)'
;MKDESNRAPVDELRRAVALALGGDWQAAHLIAQKYEDDDVASWIHAVVHRMEGDLANAGYWYRRVRRPMREDVSTDDELREIQMALN
;
A
#
# COMPACT_ATOMS: atom_id res chain seq x y z
N MET A 1 -5.08 26.32 -7.44
CA MET A 1 -4.13 25.88 -6.49
C MET A 1 -4.16 24.35 -6.31
N LYS A 2 -3.03 23.76 -6.23
CA LYS A 2 -2.96 22.33 -6.09
C LYS A 2 -3.47 21.91 -4.73
N ASP A 3 -4.40 21.03 -4.73
CA ASP A 3 -5.03 20.58 -3.52
C ASP A 3 -4.25 19.43 -2.92
N GLU A 4 -3.86 19.55 -1.67
CA GLU A 4 -3.13 18.50 -0.99
C GLU A 4 -4.05 17.48 -0.34
N SER A 5 -5.36 17.68 -0.42
CA SER A 5 -6.29 16.76 0.22
C SER A 5 -6.25 15.36 -0.38
N ASN A 6 -5.69 15.21 -1.62
CA ASN A 6 -5.56 13.90 -2.22
C ASN A 6 -4.37 13.10 -1.69
N ARG A 7 -3.49 13.77 -0.94
CA ARG A 7 -2.36 13.09 -0.35
C ARG A 7 -2.78 12.47 0.97
N ALA A 8 -2.27 11.28 1.18
CA ALA A 8 -2.55 10.59 2.43
C ALA A 8 -1.71 11.19 3.56
N PRO A 9 -2.30 11.43 4.73
CA PRO A 9 -1.50 11.78 5.90
C PRO A 9 -0.53 10.65 6.23
N VAL A 10 0.70 11.01 6.56
CA VAL A 10 1.72 10.01 6.85
C VAL A 10 1.30 9.09 7.99
N ASP A 11 0.63 9.65 9.00
CA ASP A 11 0.17 8.84 10.13
C ASP A 11 -0.79 7.75 9.70
N GLU A 12 -1.68 8.06 8.73
CA GLU A 12 -2.61 7.06 8.23
C GLU A 12 -1.89 5.98 7.43
N LEU A 13 -0.89 6.37 6.65
CA LEU A 13 -0.11 5.40 5.90
C LEU A 13 0.68 4.49 6.83
N ARG A 14 1.28 5.05 7.87
CA ARG A 14 1.99 4.25 8.86
C ARG A 14 1.05 3.28 9.55
N ARG A 15 -0.15 3.73 9.84
CA ARG A 15 -1.15 2.86 10.47
C ARG A 15 -1.52 1.72 9.55
N ALA A 16 -1.72 2.02 8.26
CA ALA A 16 -2.07 0.97 7.30
C ALA A 16 -0.96 -0.09 7.22
N VAL A 17 0.30 0.35 7.19
CA VAL A 17 1.42 -0.59 7.17
C VAL A 17 1.43 -1.45 8.43
N ALA A 18 1.24 -0.82 9.59
CA ALA A 18 1.25 -1.56 10.85
C ALA A 18 0.12 -2.58 10.90
N LEU A 19 -1.07 -2.21 10.43
CA LEU A 19 -2.19 -3.15 10.38
C LEU A 19 -1.89 -4.32 9.46
N ALA A 20 -1.32 -4.04 8.29
CA ALA A 20 -0.99 -5.10 7.35
C ALA A 20 0.09 -6.01 7.91
N LEU A 21 1.12 -5.45 8.56
CA LEU A 21 2.17 -6.26 9.18
C LEU A 21 1.60 -7.15 10.28
N GLY A 22 0.53 -6.71 10.93
CA GLY A 22 -0.15 -7.52 11.92
C GLY A 22 -1.14 -8.53 11.34
N GLY A 23 -1.24 -8.58 10.03
CA GLY A 23 -2.12 -9.53 9.36
C GLY A 23 -3.52 -9.00 9.06
N ASP A 24 -3.82 -7.77 9.47
CA ASP A 24 -5.15 -7.19 9.23
C ASP A 24 -5.14 -6.42 7.92
N TRP A 25 -5.05 -7.18 6.82
CA TRP A 25 -4.97 -6.55 5.51
C TRP A 25 -6.28 -5.88 5.12
N GLN A 26 -7.41 -6.33 5.68
CA GLN A 26 -8.69 -5.70 5.37
C GLN A 26 -8.75 -4.27 5.91
N ALA A 27 -8.31 -4.07 7.14
CA ALA A 27 -8.28 -2.72 7.70
C ALA A 27 -7.28 -1.84 6.97
N ALA A 28 -6.14 -2.41 6.59
CA ALA A 28 -5.15 -1.66 5.80
C ALA A 28 -5.71 -1.25 4.45
N HIS A 29 -6.47 -2.13 3.82
CA HIS A 29 -7.12 -1.83 2.54
C HIS A 29 -8.08 -0.65 2.67
N LEU A 30 -8.86 -0.62 3.74
CA LEU A 30 -9.81 0.47 3.93
C LEU A 30 -9.11 1.83 4.02
N ILE A 31 -7.94 1.86 4.63
CA ILE A 31 -7.18 3.10 4.69
C ILE A 31 -6.62 3.45 3.31
N ALA A 32 -5.99 2.48 2.66
CA ALA A 32 -5.33 2.73 1.39
C ALA A 32 -6.30 3.22 0.32
N GLN A 33 -7.51 2.66 0.29
CA GLN A 33 -8.46 2.99 -0.77
C GLN A 33 -9.02 4.41 -0.64
N LYS A 34 -8.84 5.06 0.50
CA LYS A 34 -9.26 6.45 0.64
C LYS A 34 -8.38 7.41 -0.15
N TYR A 35 -7.19 6.98 -0.51
CA TYR A 35 -6.16 7.88 -1.06
C TYR A 35 -5.59 7.31 -2.35
N GLU A 36 -6.46 7.04 -3.31
CA GLU A 36 -6.04 6.36 -4.54
C GLU A 36 -5.09 7.18 -5.39
N ASP A 37 -5.07 8.49 -5.19
CA ASP A 37 -4.15 9.35 -5.95
C ASP A 37 -2.78 9.49 -5.27
N ASP A 38 -2.61 8.90 -4.10
CA ASP A 38 -1.34 8.94 -3.38
C ASP A 38 -0.52 7.72 -3.75
N ASP A 39 0.73 7.93 -4.18
CA ASP A 39 1.57 6.83 -4.67
C ASP A 39 1.85 5.80 -3.57
N VAL A 40 2.12 6.25 -2.35
CA VAL A 40 2.44 5.31 -1.27
C VAL A 40 1.19 4.54 -0.86
N ALA A 41 0.04 5.22 -0.78
CA ALA A 41 -1.21 4.53 -0.46
C ALA A 41 -1.52 3.48 -1.52
N SER A 42 -1.29 3.80 -2.79
CA SER A 42 -1.52 2.85 -3.87
C SER A 42 -0.53 1.69 -3.84
N TRP A 43 0.69 1.95 -3.40
CA TRP A 43 1.67 0.89 -3.20
C TRP A 43 1.20 -0.06 -2.09
N ILE A 44 0.74 0.48 -0.98
CA ILE A 44 0.17 -0.33 0.11
C ILE A 44 -1.01 -1.15 -0.42
N HIS A 45 -1.84 -0.51 -1.24
CA HIS A 45 -3.00 -1.15 -1.85
C HIS A 45 -2.57 -2.40 -2.65
N ALA A 46 -1.48 -2.26 -3.43
CA ALA A 46 -0.98 -3.38 -4.21
C ALA A 46 -0.52 -4.53 -3.31
N VAL A 47 0.21 -4.20 -2.23
CA VAL A 47 0.71 -5.24 -1.32
C VAL A 47 -0.46 -5.95 -0.63
N VAL A 48 -1.48 -5.18 -0.25
CA VAL A 48 -2.65 -5.75 0.41
C VAL A 48 -3.35 -6.76 -0.52
N HIS A 49 -3.45 -6.46 -1.81
CA HIS A 49 -4.04 -7.42 -2.74
C HIS A 49 -3.18 -8.67 -2.86
N ARG A 50 -1.85 -8.55 -2.77
CA ARG A 50 -0.99 -9.74 -2.73
C ARG A 50 -1.29 -10.58 -1.49
N MET A 51 -1.47 -9.93 -0.33
CA MET A 51 -1.78 -10.64 0.90
C MET A 51 -3.10 -11.39 0.80
N GLU A 52 -4.05 -10.78 0.11
CA GLU A 52 -5.35 -11.36 -0.11
C GLU A 52 -5.30 -12.52 -1.12
N GLY A 53 -4.26 -12.59 -1.91
CA GLY A 53 -4.15 -13.59 -2.95
C GLY A 53 -4.73 -13.16 -4.29
N ASP A 54 -5.10 -11.91 -4.42
CA ASP A 54 -5.71 -11.36 -5.64
C ASP A 54 -4.60 -10.75 -6.49
N LEU A 55 -3.89 -11.60 -7.21
CA LEU A 55 -2.70 -11.13 -7.93
C LEU A 55 -3.05 -10.25 -9.13
N ALA A 56 -4.24 -10.43 -9.71
CA ALA A 56 -4.65 -9.60 -10.84
C ALA A 56 -4.83 -8.15 -10.38
N ASN A 57 -5.53 -7.95 -9.25
CA ASN A 57 -5.68 -6.61 -8.71
C ASN A 57 -4.37 -6.05 -8.19
N ALA A 58 -3.54 -6.89 -7.59
CA ALA A 58 -2.23 -6.43 -7.15
C ALA A 58 -1.44 -5.88 -8.33
N GLY A 59 -1.44 -6.61 -9.44
CA GLY A 59 -0.74 -6.17 -10.64
C GLY A 59 -1.23 -4.83 -11.16
N TYR A 60 -2.55 -4.63 -11.11
CA TYR A 60 -3.12 -3.34 -11.53
C TYR A 60 -2.53 -2.19 -10.71
N TRP A 61 -2.48 -2.34 -9.38
CA TRP A 61 -2.00 -1.27 -8.52
C TRP A 61 -0.49 -1.08 -8.63
N TYR A 62 0.28 -2.19 -8.80
CA TYR A 62 1.71 -2.07 -9.04
C TYR A 62 1.99 -1.29 -10.32
N ARG A 63 1.21 -1.53 -11.37
CA ARG A 63 1.40 -0.79 -12.62
C ARG A 63 1.10 0.70 -12.43
N ARG A 64 0.07 1.00 -11.64
CA ARG A 64 -0.27 2.40 -11.38
C ARG A 64 0.88 3.15 -10.71
N VAL A 65 1.60 2.49 -9.83
CA VAL A 65 2.71 3.14 -9.12
C VAL A 65 4.06 2.88 -9.79
N ARG A 66 4.04 2.19 -10.92
CA ARG A 66 5.24 1.92 -11.72
C ARG A 66 6.28 1.13 -10.92
N ARG A 67 5.83 0.14 -10.19
CA ARG A 67 6.69 -0.77 -9.44
C ARG A 67 6.44 -2.19 -9.91
N PRO A 68 7.48 -3.01 -9.98
CA PRO A 68 7.27 -4.42 -10.36
C PRO A 68 6.62 -5.17 -9.19
N MET A 69 5.82 -6.17 -9.54
CA MET A 69 5.31 -7.09 -8.54
C MET A 69 6.36 -8.18 -8.33
N ARG A 70 7.08 -8.11 -7.21
CA ARG A 70 8.18 -9.03 -6.92
C ARG A 70 7.64 -10.19 -6.10
N GLU A 71 7.29 -11.27 -6.77
CA GLU A 71 6.69 -12.41 -6.07
C GLU A 71 7.69 -13.16 -5.20
N ASP A 72 8.98 -12.93 -5.43
CA ASP A 72 10.03 -13.53 -4.61
C ASP A 72 10.34 -12.72 -3.34
N VAL A 73 9.69 -11.58 -3.15
CA VAL A 73 9.84 -10.78 -1.95
C VAL A 73 8.55 -10.93 -1.14
N SER A 74 8.68 -11.26 0.14
CA SER A 74 7.50 -11.45 0.98
C SER A 74 6.74 -10.13 1.15
N THR A 75 5.44 -10.25 1.40
CA THR A 75 4.65 -9.05 1.66
C THR A 75 5.14 -8.34 2.92
N ASP A 76 5.58 -9.08 3.93
CA ASP A 76 6.13 -8.47 5.13
C ASP A 76 7.37 -7.65 4.82
N ASP A 77 8.27 -8.19 4.02
CA ASP A 77 9.48 -7.46 3.66
C ASP A 77 9.16 -6.22 2.85
N GLU A 78 8.20 -6.33 1.94
CA GLU A 78 7.81 -5.17 1.14
C GLU A 78 7.13 -4.12 2.00
N LEU A 79 6.30 -4.53 2.96
CA LEU A 79 5.69 -3.58 3.89
C LEU A 79 6.74 -2.85 4.70
N ARG A 80 7.83 -3.53 5.06
CA ARG A 80 8.91 -2.87 5.79
C ARG A 80 9.65 -1.87 4.93
N GLU A 81 9.77 -2.14 3.63
CA GLU A 81 10.31 -1.14 2.70
C GLU A 81 9.45 0.11 2.70
N ILE A 82 8.13 -0.07 2.67
CA ILE A 82 7.22 1.08 2.71
C ILE A 82 7.37 1.82 4.03
N GLN A 83 7.45 1.08 5.12
CA GLN A 83 7.61 1.67 6.43
C GLN A 83 8.85 2.55 6.50
N MET A 84 9.96 2.06 5.94
CA MET A 84 11.19 2.84 5.91
C MET A 84 11.04 4.08 5.03
N ALA A 85 10.30 3.98 3.94
CA ALA A 85 10.09 5.13 3.07
C ALA A 85 9.25 6.21 3.75
N LEU A 86 8.45 5.84 4.75
CA LEU A 86 7.60 6.78 5.47
C LEU A 86 8.30 7.44 6.66
N ASN A 87 9.46 6.97 7.03
CA ASN A 87 10.18 7.50 8.18
C ASN A 87 11.12 8.64 7.84
#